data_25de5e2d83f2e50998736175d8c28a10
#
_entry.id   25de5e2d83f2e50998736175d8c28a10
#
_cell.length_a   1.000
_cell.length_b   1.000
_cell.length_c   1.000
_cell.angle_alpha   90.00
_cell.angle_beta   90.00
_cell.angle_gamma   90.00
#
_symmetry.space_group_name_H-M   'P 1'
#
loop_
_entity.id
_entity.type
_entity.pdbx_description
1 polymer ?
#
loop_
_entity_poly.entity_id
_entity_poly.type
_entity_poly.pdbx_seq_one_letter_code
_entity_poly.pdbx_strand_id
1 'polypeptide(L)'
;MANTLLNPKTAAWPATLAGATVLGSLALACIFPFAAIAALAALTLDRRSGIALVGAVWAANQAVGFLLMNFPWDAQAVGHGVAILAATLAGYGVARLAVAKVEGSVFRSIAALVSAFVVYEVLLRAYAQFGGGAENFSAEIVSGVAINDAMWFAGLLALRWIIGQVTGDKAVLSPAR
;
A
#
# COMPACT_ATOMS: atom_id res chain seq x y z
N MET A 1 -15.34 -15.17 -17.06
CA MET A 1 -14.33 -14.75 -16.06
C MET A 1 -14.37 -13.24 -15.69
N ALA A 2 -15.33 -12.45 -16.17
CA ALA A 2 -15.42 -11.01 -15.94
C ALA A 2 -16.21 -10.58 -14.68
N ASN A 3 -16.89 -11.50 -13.98
CA ASN A 3 -17.84 -11.12 -12.91
C ASN A 3 -17.26 -11.10 -11.47
N THR A 4 -15.97 -11.38 -11.28
CA THR A 4 -15.39 -11.45 -9.93
C THR A 4 -15.13 -10.06 -9.33
N LEU A 5 -14.90 -9.05 -10.15
CA LEU A 5 -14.66 -7.67 -9.70
C LEU A 5 -15.92 -6.92 -9.27
N LEU A 6 -17.10 -7.40 -9.68
CA LEU A 6 -18.39 -6.76 -9.40
C LEU A 6 -19.20 -7.47 -8.31
N ASN A 7 -18.66 -8.51 -7.68
CA ASN A 7 -19.35 -9.15 -6.56
C ASN A 7 -19.17 -8.26 -5.31
N PRO A 8 -20.25 -7.68 -4.75
CA PRO A 8 -20.18 -6.76 -3.62
C PRO A 8 -19.49 -7.38 -2.40
N LYS A 9 -19.58 -8.70 -2.21
CA LYS A 9 -18.94 -9.39 -1.08
C LYS A 9 -17.41 -9.50 -1.26
N THR A 10 -16.92 -9.64 -2.50
CA THR A 10 -15.46 -9.71 -2.77
C THR A 10 -14.84 -8.33 -2.97
N ALA A 11 -15.63 -7.32 -3.34
CA ALA A 11 -15.18 -5.94 -3.52
C ALA A 11 -15.15 -5.14 -2.20
N ALA A 12 -15.86 -5.59 -1.17
CA ALA A 12 -15.98 -4.84 0.10
C ALA A 12 -14.63 -4.60 0.77
N TRP A 13 -13.76 -5.61 0.88
CA TRP A 13 -12.47 -5.46 1.54
C TRP A 13 -11.50 -4.54 0.78
N PRO A 14 -11.27 -4.70 -0.53
CA PRO A 14 -10.46 -3.74 -1.30
C PRO A 14 -10.99 -2.31 -1.23
N ALA A 15 -12.31 -2.13 -1.30
CA ALA A 15 -12.95 -0.81 -1.18
C ALA A 15 -12.74 -0.19 0.22
N THR A 16 -12.84 -1.00 1.29
CA THR A 16 -12.56 -0.56 2.65
C THR A 16 -11.10 -0.15 2.81
N LEU A 17 -10.17 -0.94 2.27
CA LEU A 17 -8.75 -0.61 2.29
C LEU A 17 -8.47 0.73 1.59
N ALA A 18 -8.97 0.89 0.36
CA ALA A 18 -8.81 2.13 -0.39
C ALA A 18 -9.42 3.33 0.34
N GLY A 19 -10.67 3.20 0.78
CA GLY A 19 -11.39 4.27 1.47
C GLY A 19 -10.75 4.65 2.80
N ALA A 20 -10.39 3.69 3.65
CA ALA A 20 -9.73 3.95 4.92
C ALA A 20 -8.37 4.63 4.72
N THR A 21 -7.59 4.20 3.71
CA THR A 21 -6.29 4.79 3.42
C THR A 21 -6.43 6.22 2.94
N VAL A 22 -7.31 6.49 1.98
CA VAL A 22 -7.51 7.84 1.42
C VAL A 22 -8.04 8.79 2.49
N LEU A 23 -9.12 8.41 3.18
CA LEU A 23 -9.73 9.25 4.22
C LEU A 23 -8.79 9.47 5.41
N GLY A 24 -8.10 8.44 5.85
CA GLY A 24 -7.17 8.55 6.95
C GLY A 24 -5.94 9.39 6.60
N SER A 25 -5.40 9.26 5.39
CA SER A 25 -4.28 10.10 4.94
C SER A 25 -4.67 11.56 4.81
N LEU A 26 -5.88 11.87 4.36
CA LEU A 26 -6.41 13.23 4.34
C LEU A 26 -6.59 13.80 5.76
N ALA A 27 -7.11 13.00 6.70
CA ALA A 27 -7.37 13.42 8.07
C ALA A 27 -6.08 13.65 8.88
N LEU A 28 -5.03 12.87 8.60
CA LEU A 28 -3.76 12.92 9.33
C LEU A 28 -2.70 13.80 8.67
N ALA A 29 -3.05 14.52 7.59
CA ALA A 29 -2.16 15.39 6.80
C ALA A 29 -0.85 14.72 6.37
N CYS A 30 -0.90 13.43 5.97
CA CYS A 30 0.27 12.61 6.06
C CYS A 30 0.62 11.81 4.82
N ILE A 31 1.80 11.31 4.89
CA ILE A 31 2.46 10.35 4.03
C ILE A 31 1.53 9.18 3.77
N PHE A 32 1.16 8.94 2.52
CA PHE A 32 0.39 7.76 2.14
C PHE A 32 1.19 6.49 2.44
N PRO A 33 0.61 5.49 3.12
CA PRO A 33 1.32 4.30 3.56
C PRO A 33 1.42 3.26 2.44
N PHE A 34 2.17 3.57 1.39
CA PHE A 34 2.24 2.75 0.18
C PHE A 34 2.82 1.36 0.43
N ALA A 35 3.84 1.24 1.29
CA ALA A 35 4.41 -0.07 1.61
C ALA A 35 3.46 -0.92 2.45
N ALA A 36 2.71 -0.32 3.38
CA ALA A 36 1.67 -1.02 4.15
C ALA A 36 0.56 -1.54 3.24
N ILE A 37 0.08 -0.72 2.29
CA ILE A 37 -0.94 -1.13 1.32
C ILE A 37 -0.44 -2.26 0.43
N ALA A 38 0.79 -2.17 -0.08
CA ALA A 38 1.42 -3.22 -0.87
C ALA A 38 1.50 -4.55 -0.09
N ALA A 39 1.94 -4.50 1.17
CA ALA A 39 2.03 -5.66 2.05
C ALA A 39 0.65 -6.27 2.35
N LEU A 40 -0.34 -5.44 2.69
CA LEU A 40 -1.71 -5.90 2.95
C LEU A 40 -2.36 -6.52 1.71
N ALA A 41 -2.19 -5.88 0.55
CA ALA A 41 -2.65 -6.43 -0.72
C ALA A 41 -2.01 -7.79 -1.00
N ALA A 42 -0.72 -7.95 -0.73
CA ALA A 42 0.00 -9.21 -0.90
C ALA A 42 -0.52 -10.33 0.00
N LEU A 43 -0.92 -9.99 1.23
CA LEU A 43 -1.45 -10.95 2.22
C LEU A 43 -2.91 -11.32 1.99
N THR A 44 -3.71 -10.41 1.46
CA THR A 44 -5.17 -10.48 1.59
C THR A 44 -5.93 -10.53 0.27
N LEU A 45 -5.27 -10.20 -0.84
CA LEU A 45 -5.91 -10.09 -2.14
C LEU A 45 -5.27 -11.03 -3.18
N ASP A 46 -6.06 -11.44 -4.14
CA ASP A 46 -5.53 -12.07 -5.35
C ASP A 46 -4.69 -11.08 -6.16
N ARG A 47 -3.92 -11.59 -7.12
CA ARG A 47 -2.96 -10.76 -7.86
C ARG A 47 -3.62 -9.59 -8.59
N ARG A 48 -4.79 -9.79 -9.20
CA ARG A 48 -5.47 -8.76 -10.00
C ARG A 48 -6.04 -7.68 -9.10
N SER A 49 -6.74 -8.08 -8.04
CA SER A 49 -7.31 -7.16 -7.05
C SER A 49 -6.22 -6.38 -6.32
N GLY A 50 -5.08 -7.00 -6.01
CA GLY A 50 -3.95 -6.30 -5.38
C GLY A 50 -3.32 -5.24 -6.28
N ILE A 51 -3.10 -5.53 -7.57
CA ILE A 51 -2.61 -4.54 -8.54
C ILE A 51 -3.62 -3.40 -8.71
N ALA A 52 -4.91 -3.74 -8.82
CA ALA A 52 -5.97 -2.74 -8.95
C ALA A 52 -6.06 -1.82 -7.73
N LEU A 53 -5.93 -2.38 -6.50
CA LEU A 53 -5.89 -1.60 -5.27
C LEU A 53 -4.71 -0.64 -5.24
N VAL A 54 -3.49 -1.12 -5.53
CA VAL A 54 -2.29 -0.28 -5.57
C VAL A 54 -2.46 0.86 -6.58
N GLY A 55 -2.97 0.56 -7.78
CA GLY A 55 -3.25 1.57 -8.79
C GLY A 55 -4.30 2.60 -8.36
N ALA A 56 -5.37 2.15 -7.71
CA ALA A 56 -6.44 3.03 -7.22
C ALA A 56 -5.96 3.96 -6.09
N VAL A 57 -5.20 3.43 -5.13
CA VAL A 57 -4.63 4.23 -4.02
C VAL A 57 -3.61 5.23 -4.56
N TRP A 58 -2.77 4.81 -5.50
CA TRP A 58 -1.84 5.72 -6.17
C TRP A 58 -2.58 6.83 -6.92
N ALA A 59 -3.59 6.49 -7.72
CA ALA A 59 -4.37 7.48 -8.47
C ALA A 59 -5.06 8.49 -7.53
N ALA A 60 -5.60 8.02 -6.41
CA ALA A 60 -6.17 8.89 -5.38
C ALA A 60 -5.12 9.82 -4.76
N ASN A 61 -3.91 9.31 -4.49
CA ASN A 61 -2.80 10.13 -4.00
C ASN A 61 -2.40 11.21 -5.02
N GLN A 62 -2.29 10.86 -6.32
CA GLN A 62 -2.02 11.85 -7.36
C GLN A 62 -3.13 12.89 -7.46
N ALA A 63 -4.39 12.47 -7.41
CA ALA A 63 -5.52 13.39 -7.42
C ALA A 63 -5.47 14.37 -6.24
N VAL A 64 -5.18 13.90 -5.03
CA VAL A 64 -4.99 14.76 -3.86
C VAL A 64 -3.84 15.75 -4.09
N GLY A 65 -2.68 15.28 -4.52
CA GLY A 65 -1.51 16.13 -4.77
C GLY A 65 -1.78 17.22 -5.81
N PHE A 66 -2.25 16.83 -6.99
CA PHE A 66 -2.41 17.75 -8.11
C PHE A 66 -3.68 18.61 -8.03
N LEU A 67 -4.80 18.09 -7.50
CA LEU A 67 -6.09 18.80 -7.53
C LEU A 67 -6.39 19.53 -6.23
N LEU A 68 -5.91 19.04 -5.07
CA LEU A 68 -6.20 19.62 -3.76
C LEU A 68 -5.01 20.37 -3.17
N MET A 69 -3.78 19.84 -3.35
CA MET A 69 -2.56 20.45 -2.80
C MET A 69 -1.84 21.37 -3.81
N ASN A 70 -2.35 21.49 -5.02
CA ASN A 70 -1.80 22.34 -6.09
C ASN A 70 -0.34 22.02 -6.43
N PHE A 71 0.04 20.74 -6.47
CA PHE A 71 1.37 20.36 -6.92
C PHE A 71 1.60 20.84 -8.36
N PRO A 72 2.83 21.28 -8.70
CA PRO A 72 3.13 21.75 -10.03
C PRO A 72 3.00 20.61 -11.06
N TRP A 73 2.46 20.93 -12.24
CA TRP A 73 2.36 20.00 -13.36
C TRP A 73 3.65 20.00 -14.16
N ASP A 74 4.75 19.67 -13.52
CA ASP A 74 6.07 19.60 -14.15
C ASP A 74 6.60 18.15 -14.23
N ALA A 75 7.70 18.00 -14.96
CA ALA A 75 8.31 16.67 -15.16
C ALA A 75 8.80 16.04 -13.84
N GLN A 76 9.20 16.86 -12.87
CA GLN A 76 9.68 16.37 -11.58
C GLN A 76 8.55 15.80 -10.75
N ALA A 77 7.46 16.54 -10.58
CA ALA A 77 6.30 16.08 -9.80
C ALA A 77 5.64 14.85 -10.43
N VAL A 78 5.43 14.87 -11.75
CA VAL A 78 4.86 13.71 -12.48
C VAL A 78 5.81 12.51 -12.40
N GLY A 79 7.12 12.75 -12.57
CA GLY A 79 8.14 11.70 -12.47
C GLY A 79 8.17 11.02 -11.10
N HIS A 80 8.07 11.79 -10.00
CA HIS A 80 7.94 11.25 -8.65
C HIS A 80 6.65 10.42 -8.49
N GLY A 81 5.53 10.89 -9.02
CA GLY A 81 4.28 10.14 -9.03
C GLY A 81 4.44 8.77 -9.70
N VAL A 82 5.06 8.71 -10.87
CA VAL A 82 5.34 7.46 -11.58
C VAL A 82 6.31 6.56 -10.80
N ALA A 83 7.35 7.14 -10.20
CA ALA A 83 8.31 6.40 -9.39
C ALA A 83 7.64 5.76 -8.16
N ILE A 84 6.72 6.46 -7.50
CA ILE A 84 5.91 5.94 -6.39
C ILE A 84 5.10 4.73 -6.85
N LEU A 85 4.41 4.82 -8.00
CA LEU A 85 3.65 3.68 -8.53
C LEU A 85 4.55 2.48 -8.80
N ALA A 86 5.66 2.69 -9.49
CA ALA A 86 6.60 1.63 -9.84
C ALA A 86 7.19 0.96 -8.58
N ALA A 87 7.62 1.76 -7.59
CA ALA A 87 8.15 1.27 -6.32
C ALA A 87 7.10 0.48 -5.52
N THR A 88 5.85 0.97 -5.47
CA THR A 88 4.75 0.28 -4.77
C THR A 88 4.39 -1.05 -5.43
N LEU A 89 4.31 -1.08 -6.76
CA LEU A 89 4.03 -2.32 -7.51
C LEU A 89 5.17 -3.35 -7.36
N ALA A 90 6.42 -2.89 -7.37
CA ALA A 90 7.58 -3.75 -7.13
C ALA A 90 7.57 -4.29 -5.69
N GLY A 91 7.33 -3.43 -4.70
CA GLY A 91 7.17 -3.81 -3.30
C GLY A 91 6.05 -4.83 -3.10
N TYR A 92 4.89 -4.63 -3.73
CA TYR A 92 3.80 -5.60 -3.76
C TYR A 92 4.23 -6.95 -4.35
N GLY A 93 4.94 -6.94 -5.48
CA GLY A 93 5.44 -8.15 -6.11
C GLY A 93 6.39 -8.95 -5.21
N VAL A 94 7.36 -8.26 -4.59
CA VAL A 94 8.32 -8.90 -3.68
C VAL A 94 7.65 -9.37 -2.40
N ALA A 95 6.70 -8.60 -1.84
CA ALA A 95 5.92 -9.03 -0.69
C ALA A 95 5.14 -10.32 -0.96
N ARG A 96 4.53 -10.47 -2.15
CA ARG A 96 3.86 -11.71 -2.54
C ARG A 96 4.81 -12.91 -2.57
N LEU A 97 6.02 -12.71 -3.11
CA LEU A 97 7.04 -13.76 -3.14
C LEU A 97 7.52 -14.14 -1.73
N ALA A 98 7.68 -13.15 -0.85
CA ALA A 98 8.06 -13.36 0.55
C ALA A 98 6.97 -14.15 1.30
N VAL A 99 5.70 -13.73 1.17
CA VAL A 99 4.55 -14.41 1.78
C VAL A 99 4.42 -15.86 1.35
N ALA A 100 4.76 -16.18 0.10
CA ALA A 100 4.70 -17.55 -0.43
C ALA A 100 5.78 -18.48 0.16
N LYS A 101 6.88 -17.92 0.70
CA LYS A 101 8.02 -18.69 1.20
C LYS A 101 8.06 -18.81 2.72
N VAL A 102 7.26 -18.03 3.43
CA VAL A 102 7.29 -17.95 4.90
C VAL A 102 6.06 -18.64 5.48
N GLU A 103 6.24 -19.45 6.51
CA GLU A 103 5.17 -20.09 7.26
C GLU A 103 4.81 -19.29 8.52
N GLY A 104 3.58 -19.48 9.00
CA GLY A 104 3.06 -18.76 10.17
C GLY A 104 2.55 -17.36 9.87
N SER A 105 1.37 -17.05 10.38
CA SER A 105 0.66 -15.78 10.04
C SER A 105 1.44 -14.54 10.43
N VAL A 106 2.05 -14.54 11.62
CA VAL A 106 2.84 -13.39 12.12
C VAL A 106 4.08 -13.17 11.26
N PHE A 107 4.84 -14.24 10.98
CA PHE A 107 6.05 -14.14 10.18
C PHE A 107 5.76 -13.72 8.74
N ARG A 108 4.64 -14.21 8.14
CA ARG A 108 4.17 -13.75 6.82
C ARG A 108 3.83 -12.26 6.82
N SER A 109 3.19 -11.75 7.87
CA SER A 109 2.87 -10.34 8.01
C SER A 109 4.13 -9.47 8.09
N ILE A 110 5.09 -9.86 8.92
CA ILE A 110 6.37 -9.17 9.05
C ILE A 110 7.15 -9.21 7.72
N ALA A 111 7.25 -10.38 7.10
CA ALA A 111 7.95 -10.55 5.83
C ALA A 111 7.32 -9.69 4.71
N ALA A 112 5.98 -9.62 4.64
CA ALA A 112 5.29 -8.79 3.68
C ALA A 112 5.59 -7.31 3.88
N LEU A 113 5.46 -6.80 5.12
CA LEU A 113 5.70 -5.39 5.41
C LEU A 113 7.16 -5.00 5.17
N VAL A 114 8.10 -5.76 5.74
CA VAL A 114 9.53 -5.44 5.62
C VAL A 114 9.99 -5.49 4.17
N SER A 115 9.59 -6.52 3.41
CA SER A 115 10.01 -6.64 2.01
C SER A 115 9.38 -5.56 1.12
N ALA A 116 8.10 -5.23 1.33
CA ALA A 116 7.45 -4.13 0.61
C ALA A 116 8.14 -2.80 0.90
N PHE A 117 8.39 -2.50 2.17
CA PHE A 117 9.02 -1.26 2.61
C PHE A 117 10.45 -1.11 2.07
N VAL A 118 11.28 -2.13 2.22
CA VAL A 118 12.68 -2.08 1.75
C VAL A 118 12.73 -1.85 0.24
N VAL A 119 11.92 -2.56 -0.54
CA VAL A 119 11.89 -2.38 -2.01
C VAL A 119 11.39 -0.99 -2.37
N TYR A 120 10.32 -0.51 -1.72
CA TYR A 120 9.77 0.82 -1.92
C TYR A 120 10.82 1.91 -1.69
N GLU A 121 11.46 1.91 -0.53
CA GLU A 121 12.49 2.90 -0.15
C GLU A 121 13.72 2.84 -1.07
N VAL A 122 14.23 1.65 -1.37
CA VAL A 122 15.40 1.48 -2.24
C VAL A 122 15.14 2.03 -3.64
N LEU A 123 13.98 1.74 -4.22
CA LEU A 123 13.64 2.22 -5.56
C LEU A 123 13.41 3.72 -5.61
N LEU A 124 12.73 4.30 -4.62
CA LEU A 124 12.55 5.74 -4.55
C LEU A 124 13.87 6.47 -4.30
N ARG A 125 14.72 5.95 -3.42
CA ARG A 125 16.05 6.51 -3.20
C ARG A 125 16.92 6.45 -4.46
N ALA A 126 16.85 5.36 -5.21
CA ALA A 126 17.53 5.23 -6.49
C ALA A 126 17.02 6.26 -7.51
N TYR A 127 15.69 6.42 -7.61
CA TYR A 127 15.08 7.43 -8.47
C TYR A 127 15.50 8.86 -8.07
N ALA A 128 15.58 9.16 -6.78
CA ALA A 128 15.93 10.47 -6.27
C ALA A 128 17.32 10.96 -6.68
N GLN A 129 18.22 10.06 -7.07
CA GLN A 129 19.54 10.43 -7.61
C GLN A 129 19.46 11.16 -8.95
N PHE A 130 18.36 10.97 -9.69
CA PHE A 130 18.14 11.54 -11.03
C PHE A 130 16.96 12.51 -11.05
N GLY A 131 15.91 12.20 -10.30
CA GLY A 131 14.67 12.97 -10.26
C GLY A 131 14.63 14.07 -9.20
N GLY A 132 15.68 14.19 -8.37
CA GLY A 132 15.70 15.10 -7.23
C GLY A 132 15.03 14.54 -5.98
N GLY A 133 15.17 15.22 -4.84
CA GLY A 133 14.56 14.81 -3.56
C GLY A 133 15.42 13.84 -2.74
N ALA A 134 16.73 13.74 -3.03
CA ALA A 134 17.62 12.86 -2.26
C ALA A 134 17.70 13.22 -0.76
N GLU A 135 17.44 14.48 -0.42
CA GLU A 135 17.34 15.00 0.95
C GLU A 135 16.20 14.36 1.76
N ASN A 136 15.17 13.82 1.09
CA ASN A 136 14.04 13.15 1.74
C ASN A 136 14.38 11.74 2.25
N PHE A 137 15.61 11.26 2.05
CA PHE A 137 16.06 9.92 2.46
C PHE A 137 17.06 9.95 3.63
N SER A 138 16.94 10.96 4.51
CA SER A 138 17.66 10.93 5.79
C SER A 138 17.15 9.78 6.67
N ALA A 139 17.99 9.31 7.60
CA ALA A 139 17.60 8.23 8.52
C ALA A 139 16.35 8.60 9.35
N GLU A 140 16.21 9.87 9.71
CA GLU A 140 15.05 10.38 10.44
C GLU A 140 13.77 10.27 9.60
N ILE A 141 13.79 10.73 8.36
CA ILE A 141 12.62 10.69 7.45
C ILE A 141 12.25 9.24 7.16
N VAL A 142 13.22 8.40 6.77
CA VAL A 142 12.96 6.99 6.44
C VAL A 142 12.41 6.23 7.65
N SER A 143 12.93 6.50 8.87
CA SER A 143 12.37 5.88 10.08
C SER A 143 10.95 6.36 10.38
N GLY A 144 10.65 7.65 10.15
CA GLY A 144 9.31 8.20 10.27
C GLY A 144 8.32 7.53 9.30
N VAL A 145 8.72 7.33 8.04
CA VAL A 145 7.93 6.59 7.04
C VAL A 145 7.72 5.14 7.47
N ALA A 146 8.77 4.47 7.97
CA ALA A 146 8.66 3.09 8.46
C ALA A 146 7.67 2.96 9.61
N ILE A 147 7.70 3.88 10.57
CA ILE A 147 6.76 3.90 11.70
C ILE A 147 5.34 4.14 11.20
N ASN A 148 5.16 5.11 10.29
CA ASN A 148 3.86 5.39 9.69
C ASN A 148 3.28 4.14 8.97
N ASP A 149 4.06 3.50 8.11
CA ASP A 149 3.65 2.28 7.42
C ASP A 149 3.33 1.14 8.42
N ALA A 150 4.13 0.97 9.47
CA ALA A 150 3.87 -0.05 10.49
C ALA A 150 2.56 0.22 11.25
N MET A 151 2.28 1.47 11.61
CA MET A 151 1.04 1.86 12.28
C MET A 151 -0.19 1.63 11.39
N TRP A 152 -0.12 2.05 10.12
CA TRP A 152 -1.19 1.81 9.16
C TRP A 152 -1.41 0.33 8.91
N PHE A 153 -0.34 -0.43 8.74
CA PHE A 153 -0.41 -1.88 8.54
C PHE A 153 -1.10 -2.58 9.71
N ALA A 154 -0.69 -2.26 10.94
CA ALA A 154 -1.31 -2.82 12.15
C ALA A 154 -2.78 -2.40 12.30
N GLY A 155 -3.09 -1.13 12.08
CA GLY A 155 -4.45 -0.60 12.15
C GLY A 155 -5.39 -1.24 11.14
N LEU A 156 -4.94 -1.40 9.89
CA LEU A 156 -5.75 -2.03 8.84
C LEU A 156 -5.90 -3.55 9.03
N LEU A 157 -4.88 -4.23 9.58
CA LEU A 157 -5.03 -5.64 10.01
C LEU A 157 -6.06 -5.78 11.13
N ALA A 158 -6.02 -4.89 12.12
CA ALA A 158 -7.01 -4.87 13.21
C ALA A 158 -8.41 -4.59 12.67
N LEU A 159 -8.55 -3.62 11.76
CA LEU A 159 -9.83 -3.33 11.09
C LEU A 159 -10.38 -4.55 10.34
N ARG A 160 -9.51 -5.23 9.60
CA ARG A 160 -9.88 -6.48 8.90
C ARG A 160 -10.37 -7.54 9.87
N TRP A 161 -9.68 -7.73 10.99
CA TRP A 161 -10.07 -8.68 12.03
C TRP A 161 -11.45 -8.32 12.63
N ILE A 162 -11.67 -7.05 12.97
CA ILE A 162 -12.95 -6.55 13.49
C ILE A 162 -14.09 -6.81 12.48
N ILE A 163 -13.89 -6.45 11.21
CA ILE A 163 -14.88 -6.68 10.15
C ILE A 163 -15.21 -8.18 10.07
N GLY A 164 -14.21 -9.05 10.08
CA GLY A 164 -14.42 -10.50 10.05
C GLY A 164 -15.23 -11.02 11.23
N GLN A 165 -15.00 -10.47 12.44
CA GLN A 165 -15.80 -10.83 13.64
C GLN A 165 -17.25 -10.36 13.55
N VAL A 166 -17.45 -9.10 13.12
CA VAL A 166 -18.80 -8.50 13.06
C VAL A 166 -19.65 -9.12 11.94
N THR A 167 -19.04 -9.41 10.80
CA THR A 167 -19.78 -9.98 9.65
C THR A 167 -19.92 -11.50 9.71
N GLY A 168 -19.19 -12.17 10.59
CA GLY A 168 -19.10 -13.63 10.62
C GLY A 168 -18.47 -14.24 9.35
N ASP A 169 -17.88 -13.41 8.50
CA ASP A 169 -17.33 -13.83 7.22
C ASP A 169 -15.90 -14.35 7.39
N LYS A 170 -15.78 -15.67 7.52
CA LYS A 170 -14.48 -16.35 7.62
C LYS A 170 -13.58 -16.14 6.38
N ALA A 171 -14.16 -15.77 5.23
CA ALA A 171 -13.38 -15.49 4.03
C ALA A 171 -12.56 -14.20 4.17
N VAL A 172 -13.05 -13.22 4.94
CA VAL A 172 -12.31 -12.00 5.26
C VAL A 172 -11.07 -12.33 6.11
N LEU A 173 -11.12 -13.37 6.92
CA LEU A 173 -10.02 -13.77 7.82
C LEU A 173 -9.02 -14.72 7.15
N SER A 174 -9.38 -15.33 6.01
CA SER A 174 -8.52 -16.27 5.30
C SER A 174 -7.44 -15.54 4.48
N PRO A 175 -6.20 -16.07 4.43
CA PRO A 175 -5.20 -15.55 3.51
C PRO A 175 -5.62 -15.79 2.07
N ALA A 176 -5.24 -14.87 1.17
CA ALA A 176 -5.42 -15.07 -0.26
C ALA A 176 -4.64 -16.33 -0.73
N ARG A 177 -5.29 -17.16 -1.53
CA ARG A 177 -4.67 -18.32 -2.17
C ARG A 177 -3.94 -17.93 -3.45
#